data_bcf46594f556f4b882b05dd99e91c9b9
#
_entry.id   bcf46594f556f4b882b05dd99e91c9b9
#
_cell.length_a   1.000
_cell.length_b   1.000
_cell.length_c   1.000
_cell.angle_alpha   90.00
_cell.angle_beta   90.00
_cell.angle_gamma   90.00
#
_symmetry.space_group_name_H-M   'P 1'
#
loop_
_entity.id
_entity.type
_entity.pdbx_description
1 polymer ?
#
loop_
_entity_poly.entity_id
_entity_poly.type
_entity_poly.pdbx_seq_one_letter_code
_entity_poly.pdbx_strand_id
1 'polypeptide(L)'
;LARQVNDLANRARQGKLGPDDVAGGTYTMSNVGTFGNVMGTPIINQPQVGILALGAIRKRPAVIETPEGDVIGIRHMMFLSHSYDHRVVDGMLGGSFVRRVADYLEGFSIDRALEG
;
A
#
# COMPACT_ATOMS: atom_id res chain seq x y z
N LEU A 1 14.45 -0.99 -7.08
CA LEU A 1 12.99 -1.21 -7.06
C LEU A 1 12.24 -0.09 -7.82
N ALA A 2 12.41 1.18 -7.45
CA ALA A 2 11.69 2.30 -8.08
C ALA A 2 11.95 2.39 -9.60
N ARG A 3 13.17 2.15 -10.05
CA ARG A 3 13.50 2.11 -11.49
C ARG A 3 12.74 1.01 -12.22
N GLN A 4 12.63 -0.16 -11.62
CA GLN A 4 11.88 -1.30 -12.19
C GLN A 4 10.39 -0.99 -12.27
N VAL A 5 9.81 -0.38 -11.24
CA VAL A 5 8.40 0.05 -11.24
C VAL A 5 8.16 1.08 -12.33
N ASN A 6 9.02 2.08 -12.46
CA ASN A 6 8.90 3.12 -13.48
C ASN A 6 9.03 2.55 -14.90
N ASP A 7 9.97 1.63 -15.13
CA ASP A 7 10.15 0.97 -16.41
C ASP A 7 8.89 0.18 -16.81
N LEU A 8 8.40 -0.66 -15.90
CA LEU A 8 7.19 -1.45 -16.14
C LEU A 8 5.96 -0.55 -16.37
N ALA A 9 5.81 0.52 -15.60
CA ALA A 9 4.71 1.46 -15.76
C ALA A 9 4.75 2.17 -17.12
N ASN A 10 5.93 2.60 -17.57
CA ASN A 10 6.09 3.24 -18.88
C ASN A 10 5.81 2.27 -20.02
N ARG A 11 6.31 1.04 -19.95
CA ARG A 11 6.03 0.00 -20.93
C ARG A 11 4.56 -0.39 -20.96
N ALA A 12 3.90 -0.42 -19.79
CA ALA A 12 2.47 -0.69 -19.72
C ALA A 12 1.65 0.38 -20.44
N ARG A 13 1.97 1.67 -20.23
CA ARG A 13 1.30 2.78 -20.92
C ARG A 13 1.46 2.73 -22.44
N GLN A 14 2.56 2.18 -22.91
CA GLN A 14 2.87 2.04 -24.34
C GLN A 14 2.36 0.73 -24.94
N GLY A 15 1.73 -0.14 -24.15
CA GLY A 15 1.29 -1.47 -24.58
C GLY A 15 2.43 -2.43 -24.91
N LYS A 16 3.60 -2.23 -24.29
CA LYS A 16 4.84 -3.01 -24.59
C LYS A 16 5.20 -4.05 -23.53
N LEU A 17 4.27 -4.41 -22.65
CA LEU A 17 4.50 -5.49 -21.69
C LEU A 17 4.46 -6.85 -22.39
N GLY A 18 5.47 -7.67 -22.13
CA GLY A 18 5.52 -9.07 -22.58
C GLY A 18 4.82 -10.00 -21.58
N PRO A 19 4.56 -11.27 -21.99
CA PRO A 19 3.95 -12.26 -21.09
C PRO A 19 4.74 -12.49 -19.81
N ASP A 20 6.07 -12.46 -19.87
CA ASP A 20 6.94 -12.66 -18.71
C ASP A 20 6.87 -11.50 -17.70
N ASP A 21 6.54 -10.31 -18.17
CA ASP A 21 6.40 -9.13 -17.31
C ASP A 21 5.18 -9.22 -16.39
N VAL A 22 4.13 -9.94 -16.81
CA VAL A 22 2.86 -10.08 -16.07
C VAL A 22 2.72 -11.43 -15.38
N ALA A 23 3.70 -12.32 -15.52
CA ALA A 23 3.71 -13.65 -14.92
C ALA A 23 4.44 -13.65 -13.58
N GLY A 24 4.12 -14.63 -12.72
CA GLY A 24 4.87 -14.90 -11.49
C GLY A 24 4.59 -13.95 -10.33
N GLY A 25 3.64 -13.03 -10.44
CA GLY A 25 3.23 -12.17 -9.33
C GLY A 25 2.58 -12.96 -8.21
N THR A 26 2.91 -12.61 -6.96
CA THR A 26 2.39 -13.31 -5.77
C THR A 26 1.43 -12.44 -4.95
N TYR A 27 1.47 -11.15 -5.14
CA TYR A 27 0.65 -10.18 -4.43
C TYR A 27 0.45 -8.94 -5.30
N THR A 28 -0.68 -8.27 -5.15
CA THR A 28 -1.02 -7.07 -5.93
C THR A 28 -1.17 -5.86 -5.02
N MET A 29 -0.63 -4.74 -5.47
CA MET A 29 -0.86 -3.45 -4.86
C MET A 29 -1.53 -2.54 -5.87
N SER A 30 -2.65 -1.92 -5.47
CA SER A 30 -3.43 -1.01 -6.31
C SER A 30 -3.48 0.37 -5.68
N ASN A 31 -3.42 1.41 -6.50
CA ASN A 31 -3.55 2.77 -6.02
C ASN A 31 -4.88 3.36 -6.49
N VAL A 32 -5.82 3.51 -5.57
CA VAL A 32 -7.12 4.14 -5.85
C VAL A 32 -7.13 5.63 -5.49
N GLY A 33 -6.09 6.09 -4.81
CA GLY A 33 -5.95 7.48 -4.37
C GLY A 33 -5.68 8.46 -5.50
N THR A 34 -5.11 8.00 -6.62
CA THR A 34 -4.90 8.83 -7.82
C THR A 34 -6.21 9.34 -8.42
N PHE A 35 -7.31 8.64 -8.16
CA PHE A 35 -8.67 9.05 -8.56
C PHE A 35 -9.43 9.77 -7.44
N GLY A 36 -8.78 10.05 -6.32
CA GLY A 36 -9.35 10.73 -5.17
C GLY A 36 -10.09 9.82 -4.19
N ASN A 37 -10.10 8.53 -4.38
CA ASN A 37 -10.76 7.58 -3.48
C ASN A 37 -9.95 7.41 -2.19
N VAL A 38 -10.65 7.49 -1.07
CA VAL A 38 -10.04 7.40 0.27
C VAL A 38 -9.86 5.95 0.70
N MET A 39 -10.84 5.12 0.38
CA MET A 39 -10.86 3.68 0.70
C MET A 39 -11.35 2.90 -0.51
N GLY A 40 -11.11 1.59 -0.52
CA GLY A 40 -11.60 0.71 -1.57
C GLY A 40 -11.86 -0.70 -1.06
N THR A 41 -12.52 -1.48 -1.88
CA THR A 41 -12.70 -2.92 -1.71
C THR A 41 -12.05 -3.61 -2.90
N PRO A 42 -10.71 -3.74 -2.91
CA PRO A 42 -10.02 -4.28 -4.08
C PRO A 42 -10.37 -5.75 -4.30
N ILE A 43 -10.45 -6.14 -5.55
CA ILE A 43 -10.75 -7.53 -5.96
C ILE A 43 -9.43 -8.28 -6.13
N ILE A 44 -9.36 -9.45 -5.53
CA ILE A 44 -8.15 -10.29 -5.55
C ILE A 44 -7.88 -10.76 -6.98
N ASN A 45 -6.64 -10.63 -7.40
CA ASN A 45 -6.15 -11.16 -8.67
C ASN A 45 -5.77 -12.64 -8.50
N GLN A 46 -6.75 -13.52 -8.66
CA GLN A 46 -6.55 -14.97 -8.49
C GLN A 46 -5.49 -15.52 -9.45
N PRO A 47 -4.67 -16.48 -9.04
CA PRO A 47 -4.72 -17.28 -7.79
C PRO A 47 -4.01 -16.64 -6.59
N GLN A 48 -3.66 -15.38 -6.64
CA GLN A 48 -3.13 -14.68 -5.47
C GLN A 48 -4.17 -14.68 -4.34
N VAL A 49 -3.71 -14.55 -3.10
CA VAL A 49 -4.59 -14.66 -1.92
C VAL A 49 -4.84 -13.30 -1.24
N GLY A 50 -4.24 -12.24 -1.74
CA GLY A 50 -4.42 -10.91 -1.16
C GLY A 50 -4.12 -9.79 -2.14
N ILE A 51 -4.67 -8.61 -1.82
CA ILE A 51 -4.45 -7.37 -2.55
C ILE A 51 -4.55 -6.20 -1.58
N LEU A 52 -3.67 -5.23 -1.75
CA LEU A 52 -3.64 -4.01 -0.96
C LEU A 52 -4.00 -2.81 -1.83
N ALA A 53 -5.00 -2.03 -1.41
CA ALA A 53 -5.33 -0.76 -2.03
C ALA A 53 -4.82 0.40 -1.19
N LEU A 54 -4.12 1.34 -1.84
CA LEU A 54 -3.65 2.58 -1.25
C LEU A 54 -4.66 3.68 -1.55
N GLY A 55 -5.19 4.31 -0.50
CA GLY A 55 -6.12 5.44 -0.62
C GLY A 55 -5.40 6.77 -0.85
N ALA A 56 -6.19 7.81 -1.09
CA ALA A 56 -5.69 9.16 -1.27
C ALA A 56 -4.99 9.66 0.00
N ILE A 57 -3.80 10.25 -0.19
CA ILE A 57 -3.06 10.90 0.90
C ILE A 57 -3.66 12.28 1.12
N ARG A 58 -4.16 12.53 2.33
CA ARG A 58 -4.79 13.80 2.70
C ARG A 58 -4.28 14.27 4.04
N LYS A 59 -4.21 15.60 4.19
CA LYS A 59 -3.96 16.20 5.48
C LYS A 59 -5.19 16.02 6.37
N ARG A 60 -4.97 15.52 7.59
CA ARG A 60 -6.03 15.31 8.59
C ARG A 60 -5.53 15.74 9.96
N PRO A 61 -6.43 16.22 10.83
CA PRO A 61 -6.09 16.39 12.24
C PRO A 61 -5.82 15.03 12.86
N ALA A 62 -4.78 14.97 13.67
CA ALA A 62 -4.38 13.75 14.38
C ALA A 62 -3.94 14.09 15.79
N VAL A 63 -4.15 13.16 16.69
CA VAL A 63 -3.62 13.26 18.05
C VAL A 63 -2.14 12.88 18.02
N ILE A 64 -1.32 13.76 18.54
CA ILE A 64 0.13 13.54 18.69
C ILE A 64 0.43 13.42 20.17
N GLU A 65 0.97 12.28 20.56
CA GLU A 65 1.40 12.03 21.94
C GLU A 65 2.75 12.69 22.17
N THR A 66 2.82 13.52 23.20
CA THR A 66 4.06 14.16 23.65
C THR A 66 4.31 13.85 25.12
N PRO A 67 5.56 14.02 25.63
CA PRO A 67 5.84 13.85 27.05
C PRO A 67 5.01 14.74 27.98
N GLU A 68 4.54 15.90 27.50
CA GLU A 68 3.70 16.82 28.26
C GLU A 68 2.19 16.56 28.07
N GLY A 69 1.82 15.56 27.27
CA GLY A 69 0.43 15.19 26.97
C GLY A 69 0.10 15.19 25.50
N ASP A 70 -1.17 14.98 25.19
CA ASP A 70 -1.64 14.88 23.82
C ASP A 70 -1.90 16.25 23.22
N VAL A 71 -1.51 16.43 21.96
CA VAL A 71 -1.81 17.64 21.17
C VAL A 71 -2.45 17.24 19.86
N ILE A 72 -3.21 18.18 19.27
CA ILE A 72 -3.79 17.99 17.94
C ILE A 72 -2.83 18.61 16.94
N GLY A 73 -2.42 17.81 15.95
CA GLY A 73 -1.58 18.27 14.86
C GLY A 73 -2.12 17.84 13.51
N ILE A 74 -1.49 18.31 12.45
CA ILE A 74 -1.85 17.97 11.07
C ILE A 74 -0.85 16.97 10.56
N ARG A 75 -1.36 15.87 9.99
CA ARG A 75 -0.55 14.81 9.38
C ARG A 75 -1.09 14.42 8.02
N HIS A 76 -0.20 14.03 7.13
CA HIS A 76 -0.60 13.34 5.90
C HIS A 76 -0.97 11.91 6.25
N MET A 77 -2.20 11.54 5.95
CA MET A 77 -2.75 10.22 6.28
C MET A 77 -3.38 9.59 5.06
N MET A 78 -3.33 8.26 4.99
CA MET A 78 -4.06 7.49 4.00
C MET A 78 -4.60 6.21 4.63
N PHE A 79 -5.64 5.67 4.02
CA PHE A 79 -6.13 4.35 4.37
C PHE A 79 -5.46 3.28 3.52
N LEU A 80 -5.19 2.14 4.15
CA LEU A 80 -4.78 0.90 3.51
C LEU A 80 -5.97 -0.04 3.57
N SER A 81 -6.46 -0.50 2.42
CA SER A 81 -7.57 -1.43 2.32
C SER A 81 -7.05 -2.79 1.85
N HIS A 82 -7.21 -3.80 2.66
CA HIS A 82 -6.67 -5.13 2.41
C HIS A 82 -7.80 -6.13 2.20
N SER A 83 -7.85 -6.72 1.02
CA SER A 83 -8.71 -7.88 0.72
C SER A 83 -7.86 -9.14 0.71
N TYR A 84 -8.37 -10.21 1.29
CA TYR A 84 -7.68 -11.50 1.32
C TYR A 84 -8.67 -12.66 1.19
N ASP A 85 -8.18 -13.77 0.67
CA ASP A 85 -8.95 -14.99 0.53
C ASP A 85 -9.07 -15.66 1.90
N HIS A 86 -10.22 -15.54 2.54
CA HIS A 86 -10.47 -16.02 3.89
C HIS A 86 -10.48 -17.55 4.00
N ARG A 87 -10.44 -18.26 2.88
CA ARG A 87 -10.25 -19.71 2.87
C ARG A 87 -8.82 -20.13 3.19
N VAL A 88 -7.83 -19.25 2.95
CA VAL A 88 -6.39 -19.49 3.13
C VAL A 88 -5.79 -18.59 4.20
N VAL A 89 -6.36 -17.40 4.40
CA VAL A 89 -5.87 -16.38 5.33
C VAL A 89 -6.94 -16.12 6.38
N ASP A 90 -6.62 -16.31 7.64
CA ASP A 90 -7.52 -15.98 8.73
C ASP A 90 -7.47 -14.48 9.09
N GLY A 91 -8.39 -14.06 9.95
CA GLY A 91 -8.50 -12.65 10.36
C GLY A 91 -7.27 -12.13 11.09
N MET A 92 -6.61 -13.00 11.87
CA MET A 92 -5.38 -12.62 12.57
C MET A 92 -4.25 -12.34 11.58
N LEU A 93 -4.03 -13.23 10.62
CA LEU A 93 -2.98 -13.06 9.62
C LEU A 93 -3.26 -11.86 8.72
N GLY A 94 -4.49 -11.74 8.20
CA GLY A 94 -4.89 -10.65 7.31
C GLY A 94 -4.78 -9.28 7.98
N GLY A 95 -5.27 -9.18 9.22
CA GLY A 95 -5.19 -7.94 10.01
C GLY A 95 -3.75 -7.59 10.42
N SER A 96 -2.99 -8.57 10.88
CA SER A 96 -1.59 -8.38 11.29
C SER A 96 -0.70 -7.97 10.12
N PHE A 97 -0.96 -8.51 8.94
CA PHE A 97 -0.21 -8.16 7.73
C PHE A 97 -0.38 -6.67 7.38
N VAL A 98 -1.61 -6.19 7.28
CA VAL A 98 -1.84 -4.78 6.94
C VAL A 98 -1.36 -3.84 8.05
N ARG A 99 -1.47 -4.23 9.32
CA ARG A 99 -0.90 -3.46 10.44
C ARG A 99 0.62 -3.37 10.31
N ARG A 100 1.28 -4.45 9.96
CA ARG A 100 2.73 -4.47 9.77
C ARG A 100 3.17 -3.54 8.64
N VAL A 101 2.44 -3.51 7.53
CA VAL A 101 2.71 -2.58 6.42
C VAL A 101 2.59 -1.14 6.90
N ALA A 102 1.52 -0.81 7.65
CA ALA A 102 1.32 0.52 8.20
C ALA A 102 2.46 0.92 9.15
N ASP A 103 2.92 0.01 10.01
CA ASP A 103 4.03 0.26 10.92
C ASP A 103 5.33 0.59 10.18
N TYR A 104 5.63 -0.10 9.09
CA TYR A 104 6.78 0.23 8.25
C TYR A 104 6.67 1.60 7.59
N LEU A 105 5.48 1.98 7.13
CA LEU A 105 5.26 3.29 6.53
C LEU A 105 5.36 4.42 7.57
N GLU A 106 4.79 4.22 8.75
CA GLU A 106 4.83 5.20 9.84
C GLU A 106 6.24 5.39 10.39
N GLY A 107 7.02 4.31 10.46
CA GLY A 107 8.41 4.32 10.95
C GLY A 107 9.46 4.59 9.89
N PHE A 108 9.07 4.96 8.66
CA PHE A 108 10.02 5.17 7.58
C PHE A 108 10.88 6.41 7.83
N SER A 109 12.20 6.21 7.90
CA SER A 109 13.16 7.31 8.08
C SER A 109 13.48 7.97 6.74
N ILE A 110 13.45 9.30 6.71
CA ILE A 110 13.89 10.09 5.54
C ILE A 110 15.39 9.96 5.28
N ASP A 111 16.15 9.59 6.30
CA ASP A 111 17.61 9.40 6.20
C ASP A 111 17.99 7.97 5.82
N ARG A 112 17.01 7.12 5.55
CA ARG A 112 17.25 5.73 5.15
C ARG A 112 18.02 5.69 3.83
N ALA A 113 19.18 5.04 3.85
CA ALA A 113 19.92 4.76 2.64
C ALA A 113 19.09 3.85 1.72
N LEU A 114 18.82 4.32 0.51
CA LEU A 114 18.21 3.48 -0.52
C LEU A 114 19.31 2.61 -1.10
N GLU A 115 19.32 1.35 -0.75
CA GLU A 115 20.13 0.35 -1.45
C GLU A 115 19.59 0.25 -2.88
N GLY A 116 20.42 0.68 -3.78
CA GLY A 116 20.09 0.81 -5.21
C GLY A 116 19.99 -0.49 -5.96
#